data_c3a73c7eafc99520c96a2f99c7fdc9ef
#
_entry.id   c3a73c7eafc99520c96a2f99c7fdc9ef
#
_cell.length_a   1.000
_cell.length_b   1.000
_cell.length_c   1.000
_cell.angle_alpha   90.00
_cell.angle_beta   90.00
_cell.angle_gamma   90.00
#
_symmetry.space_group_name_H-M   'P 1'
#
loop_
_entity.id
_entity.type
_entity.pdbx_description
1 polymer ?
#
loop_
_entity_poly.entity_id
_entity_poly.type
_entity_poly.pdbx_seq_one_letter_code
_entity_poly.pdbx_strand_id
1 'polypeptide(L)'
;EGIPADGFQLSSGYCAVETAEGIKRCTFTWNHKRFKDPTDWFAQMEKRGIVVSPNIKPGMLLVHPLLNEMKEKGMFLPASDDNAGLDGLAVGTWWGGPGLFVDYTKESTRLHWKQYIKDALLKYGCRSIWNDNCEYDSLVDKDAKVYFEGKGSTIGTMKPVMSNLMCQLSNEAIEEYDPDCRPFSVCRSGHAGIQRYAQVWAGDNLTHWDTLKYNIATILGMALCGVSNHGCDIGGFFGPAPEGELFVRWVQNGIFQPRFSIHSTNTDNTVTEPWMYSDKKQYIKDAIDFRYKLSPTLYSLMERAHENGLPIWQPTFSVFQNDPATYDEGVDFMFGDSLLVANVVEKGQTVRPVYLPVTENENERFYDFYTREEYAPGQTIEVPVDIASIPLFVRSGAILPMSGNKLHNLMTEKTTALDILMAPDVDSEFTLYEDDGHTNDYRKGAYLKTKIAVKAGVKTVVTFTNEGSYETAVESMYLDMIHREK
;
A
#
# COMPACT_ATOMS: atom_id res chain seq x y z
N GLU A 1 -20.09 3.94 -12.44
CA GLU A 1 -19.45 5.25 -12.35
C GLU A 1 -18.17 5.33 -13.20
N GLY A 2 -17.61 4.16 -13.62
CA GLY A 2 -16.40 4.10 -14.45
C GLY A 2 -15.13 4.56 -13.72
N ILE A 3 -15.08 4.38 -12.41
CA ILE A 3 -13.89 4.61 -11.58
C ILE A 3 -13.15 3.28 -11.50
N PRO A 4 -11.84 3.23 -11.85
CA PRO A 4 -11.04 2.01 -11.79
C PRO A 4 -10.92 1.44 -10.36
N ALA A 5 -10.91 0.10 -10.23
CA ALA A 5 -10.70 -0.58 -8.95
C ALA A 5 -10.25 -2.04 -9.16
N ASP A 6 -9.32 -2.53 -8.32
CA ASP A 6 -8.75 -3.88 -8.37
C ASP A 6 -8.92 -4.65 -7.07
N GLY A 7 -9.25 -3.98 -5.96
CA GLY A 7 -9.25 -4.59 -4.64
C GLY A 7 -10.37 -4.12 -3.75
N PHE A 8 -10.73 -4.96 -2.79
CA PHE A 8 -11.71 -4.65 -1.76
C PHE A 8 -11.25 -5.19 -0.40
N GLN A 9 -11.00 -4.28 0.54
CA GLN A 9 -10.72 -4.66 1.92
C GLN A 9 -12.04 -4.95 2.64
N LEU A 10 -12.28 -6.23 2.92
CA LEU A 10 -13.51 -6.69 3.57
C LEU A 10 -13.41 -6.52 5.08
N SER A 11 -13.99 -5.45 5.60
CA SER A 11 -14.04 -5.15 7.03
C SER A 11 -14.74 -6.24 7.84
N SER A 12 -14.42 -6.35 9.12
CA SER A 12 -14.85 -7.42 10.03
C SER A 12 -16.37 -7.59 10.23
N GLY A 13 -17.20 -6.81 9.52
CA GLY A 13 -18.64 -7.04 9.43
C GLY A 13 -19.04 -8.39 8.80
N TYR A 14 -18.14 -9.00 8.02
CA TYR A 14 -18.37 -10.32 7.43
C TYR A 14 -18.41 -11.44 8.48
N CYS A 15 -17.67 -11.28 9.59
CA CYS A 15 -17.58 -12.24 10.68
C CYS A 15 -18.42 -11.84 11.91
N ALA A 16 -19.47 -11.03 11.72
CA ALA A 16 -20.40 -10.65 12.78
C ALA A 16 -21.43 -11.76 13.03
N VAL A 17 -21.32 -12.42 14.17
CA VAL A 17 -22.15 -13.57 14.56
C VAL A 17 -22.84 -13.37 15.90
N GLU A 18 -23.92 -14.11 16.14
CA GLU A 18 -24.62 -14.13 17.42
C GLU A 18 -23.73 -14.77 18.50
N THR A 19 -23.64 -14.12 19.65
CA THR A 19 -22.93 -14.61 20.83
C THR A 19 -23.79 -14.40 22.07
N ALA A 20 -23.34 -14.87 23.24
CA ALA A 20 -24.03 -14.65 24.52
C ALA A 20 -24.18 -13.14 24.89
N GLU A 21 -23.35 -12.27 24.32
CA GLU A 21 -23.40 -10.83 24.50
C GLU A 21 -23.95 -10.05 23.28
N GLY A 22 -24.76 -10.73 22.46
CA GLY A 22 -25.30 -10.18 21.23
C GLY A 22 -24.38 -10.37 20.02
N ILE A 23 -24.58 -9.57 18.96
CA ILE A 23 -23.81 -9.71 17.74
C ILE A 23 -22.39 -9.16 17.97
N LYS A 24 -21.38 -10.00 17.78
CA LYS A 24 -19.97 -9.66 17.90
C LYS A 24 -19.21 -10.06 16.62
N ARG A 25 -18.11 -9.36 16.34
CA ARG A 25 -17.22 -9.67 15.21
C ARG A 25 -16.17 -10.67 15.66
N CYS A 26 -16.30 -11.90 15.21
CA CYS A 26 -15.48 -13.05 15.61
C CYS A 26 -14.66 -13.56 14.43
N THR A 27 -13.35 -13.29 14.44
CA THR A 27 -12.42 -13.75 13.41
C THR A 27 -12.59 -15.26 13.14
N PHE A 28 -12.46 -15.69 11.87
CA PHE A 28 -12.66 -17.08 11.42
C PHE A 28 -14.10 -17.59 11.49
N THR A 29 -15.06 -16.69 11.56
CA THR A 29 -16.49 -17.02 11.41
C THR A 29 -17.10 -16.28 10.22
N TRP A 30 -18.33 -16.63 9.86
CA TRP A 30 -19.05 -15.97 8.77
C TRP A 30 -20.44 -15.55 9.18
N ASN A 31 -20.84 -14.36 8.81
CA ASN A 31 -22.22 -13.90 8.89
C ASN A 31 -23.01 -14.43 7.68
N HIS A 32 -23.49 -15.65 7.77
CA HIS A 32 -24.25 -16.28 6.68
C HIS A 32 -25.61 -15.61 6.39
N LYS A 33 -26.08 -14.68 7.24
CA LYS A 33 -27.25 -13.84 6.90
C LYS A 33 -26.90 -12.83 5.80
N ARG A 34 -25.66 -12.28 5.81
CA ARG A 34 -25.16 -11.35 4.78
C ARG A 34 -24.46 -12.07 3.64
N PHE A 35 -23.64 -13.02 3.94
CA PHE A 35 -22.84 -13.82 3.00
C PHE A 35 -23.40 -15.25 3.01
N LYS A 36 -24.50 -15.47 2.27
CA LYS A 36 -25.20 -16.78 2.27
C LYS A 36 -24.28 -17.90 1.80
N ASP A 37 -23.52 -17.64 0.76
CA ASP A 37 -22.50 -18.52 0.21
C ASP A 37 -21.22 -17.70 -0.02
N PRO A 38 -20.22 -17.79 0.89
CA PRO A 38 -18.96 -17.11 0.72
C PRO A 38 -18.18 -17.56 -0.53
N THR A 39 -18.29 -18.83 -0.94
CA THR A 39 -17.61 -19.34 -2.13
C THR A 39 -18.11 -18.66 -3.40
N ASP A 40 -19.43 -18.63 -3.58
CA ASP A 40 -20.03 -17.92 -4.71
C ASP A 40 -19.69 -16.43 -4.69
N TRP A 41 -19.69 -15.83 -3.50
CA TRP A 41 -19.34 -14.41 -3.36
C TRP A 41 -17.91 -14.11 -3.79
N PHE A 42 -16.90 -14.89 -3.35
CA PHE A 42 -15.52 -14.74 -3.79
C PHE A 42 -15.38 -14.96 -5.30
N ALA A 43 -16.01 -16.01 -5.85
CA ALA A 43 -15.99 -16.29 -7.29
C ALA A 43 -16.57 -15.12 -8.11
N GLN A 44 -17.64 -14.48 -7.62
CA GLN A 44 -18.21 -13.31 -8.29
C GLN A 44 -17.29 -12.09 -8.23
N MET A 45 -16.54 -11.88 -7.12
CA MET A 45 -15.56 -10.79 -7.02
C MET A 45 -14.36 -11.06 -7.94
N GLU A 46 -13.83 -12.27 -7.96
CA GLU A 46 -12.75 -12.68 -8.85
C GLU A 46 -13.13 -12.48 -10.33
N LYS A 47 -14.32 -12.88 -10.73
CA LYS A 47 -14.84 -12.64 -12.10
C LYS A 47 -14.87 -11.16 -12.48
N ARG A 48 -14.98 -10.25 -11.52
CA ARG A 48 -14.92 -8.79 -11.72
C ARG A 48 -13.51 -8.22 -11.64
N GLY A 49 -12.49 -9.06 -11.45
CA GLY A 49 -11.12 -8.63 -11.24
C GLY A 49 -10.88 -7.98 -9.87
N ILE A 50 -11.70 -8.28 -8.87
CA ILE A 50 -11.59 -7.69 -7.53
C ILE A 50 -10.96 -8.69 -6.56
N VAL A 51 -9.75 -8.39 -6.11
CA VAL A 51 -9.08 -9.11 -5.03
C VAL A 51 -9.67 -8.69 -3.69
N VAL A 52 -10.16 -9.66 -2.92
CA VAL A 52 -10.78 -9.38 -1.62
C VAL A 52 -9.86 -9.79 -0.49
N SER A 53 -9.64 -8.87 0.46
CA SER A 53 -8.81 -9.07 1.65
C SER A 53 -9.67 -9.03 2.92
N PRO A 54 -10.13 -10.18 3.46
CA PRO A 54 -10.87 -10.22 4.71
C PRO A 54 -10.01 -9.82 5.91
N ASN A 55 -10.60 -9.03 6.80
CA ASN A 55 -9.98 -8.58 8.04
C ASN A 55 -9.87 -9.71 9.04
N ILE A 56 -8.69 -9.99 9.59
CA ILE A 56 -8.46 -10.89 10.73
C ILE A 56 -7.71 -10.17 11.85
N LYS A 57 -7.88 -10.64 13.07
CA LYS A 57 -7.32 -10.03 14.29
C LYS A 57 -6.62 -11.07 15.17
N PRO A 58 -5.55 -10.70 15.89
CA PRO A 58 -4.80 -11.63 16.75
C PRO A 58 -5.48 -11.92 18.08
N GLY A 59 -6.56 -11.20 18.39
CA GLY A 59 -7.29 -11.34 19.64
C GLY A 59 -8.63 -12.03 19.45
N MET A 60 -8.97 -12.92 20.35
CA MET A 60 -10.26 -13.62 20.40
C MET A 60 -11.08 -13.09 21.55
N LEU A 61 -12.27 -12.55 21.24
CA LEU A 61 -13.22 -12.07 22.28
C LEU A 61 -13.54 -13.17 23.30
N LEU A 62 -13.82 -12.82 24.54
CA LEU A 62 -14.16 -13.81 25.58
C LEU A 62 -15.45 -14.61 25.25
N VAL A 63 -16.30 -14.08 24.36
CA VAL A 63 -17.52 -14.73 23.85
C VAL A 63 -17.31 -15.36 22.47
N HIS A 64 -16.07 -15.48 22.00
CA HIS A 64 -15.76 -16.03 20.69
C HIS A 64 -16.10 -17.53 20.61
N PRO A 65 -16.79 -18.01 19.55
CA PRO A 65 -17.18 -19.43 19.45
C PRO A 65 -16.01 -20.41 19.51
N LEU A 66 -14.83 -20.02 19.02
CA LEU A 66 -13.62 -20.87 19.00
C LEU A 66 -12.73 -20.69 20.24
N LEU A 67 -13.11 -19.85 21.23
CA LEU A 67 -12.22 -19.49 22.34
C LEU A 67 -11.74 -20.70 23.14
N ASN A 68 -12.67 -21.59 23.55
CA ASN A 68 -12.34 -22.75 24.35
C ASN A 68 -11.42 -23.73 23.61
N GLU A 69 -11.72 -23.99 22.34
CA GLU A 69 -10.86 -24.83 21.48
C GLU A 69 -9.43 -24.26 21.39
N MET A 70 -9.29 -22.95 21.19
CA MET A 70 -7.97 -22.31 21.13
C MET A 70 -7.26 -22.29 22.49
N LYS A 71 -8.01 -22.19 23.60
CA LYS A 71 -7.45 -22.34 24.98
C LYS A 71 -6.89 -23.76 25.17
N GLU A 72 -7.62 -24.80 24.82
CA GLU A 72 -7.19 -26.19 24.89
C GLU A 72 -5.94 -26.47 24.05
N LYS A 73 -5.80 -25.78 22.91
CA LYS A 73 -4.60 -25.83 22.06
C LYS A 73 -3.42 -24.98 22.60
N GLY A 74 -3.60 -24.27 23.71
CA GLY A 74 -2.57 -23.45 24.36
C GLY A 74 -2.06 -22.30 23.51
N MET A 75 -2.92 -21.67 22.72
CA MET A 75 -2.53 -20.66 21.73
C MET A 75 -2.34 -19.26 22.30
N PHE A 76 -2.83 -18.98 23.51
CA PHE A 76 -2.86 -17.63 24.07
C PHE A 76 -1.66 -17.32 24.97
N LEU A 77 -1.40 -16.02 25.14
CA LEU A 77 -0.37 -15.47 26.01
C LEU A 77 -0.71 -15.71 27.48
N PRO A 78 0.16 -16.36 28.29
CA PRO A 78 -0.01 -16.37 29.73
C PRO A 78 0.11 -14.96 30.33
N ALA A 79 -0.66 -14.70 31.38
CA ALA A 79 -0.56 -13.46 32.16
C ALA A 79 0.82 -13.34 32.84
N SER A 80 1.21 -12.12 33.23
CA SER A 80 2.35 -11.89 34.11
C SER A 80 2.11 -12.45 35.50
N ASP A 81 3.17 -12.60 36.31
CA ASP A 81 3.06 -13.14 37.67
C ASP A 81 2.26 -12.21 38.60
N ASP A 82 2.25 -10.91 38.31
CA ASP A 82 1.54 -9.88 39.06
C ASP A 82 0.09 -9.66 38.59
N ASN A 83 -0.35 -10.36 37.54
CA ASN A 83 -1.67 -10.23 36.95
C ASN A 83 -2.35 -11.60 36.83
N ALA A 84 -3.41 -11.82 37.57
CA ALA A 84 -4.14 -13.08 37.53
C ALA A 84 -4.74 -13.40 36.14
N GLY A 85 -4.99 -12.38 35.32
CA GLY A 85 -5.63 -12.54 34.02
C GLY A 85 -6.98 -13.25 34.10
N LEU A 86 -7.34 -13.96 33.01
CA LEU A 86 -8.45 -14.91 32.99
C LEU A 86 -7.90 -16.34 32.87
N ASP A 87 -8.08 -17.15 33.91
CA ASP A 87 -7.54 -18.51 33.99
C ASP A 87 -6.01 -18.54 33.73
N GLY A 88 -5.27 -17.53 34.22
CA GLY A 88 -3.85 -17.38 34.00
C GLY A 88 -3.44 -16.89 32.61
N LEU A 89 -4.38 -16.42 31.80
CA LEU A 89 -4.14 -15.89 30.47
C LEU A 89 -4.28 -14.37 30.44
N ALA A 90 -3.44 -13.69 29.68
CA ALA A 90 -3.44 -12.23 29.56
C ALA A 90 -4.66 -11.72 28.79
N VAL A 91 -5.44 -10.83 29.43
CA VAL A 91 -6.63 -10.22 28.84
C VAL A 91 -6.29 -8.83 28.30
N GLY A 92 -6.60 -8.59 27.06
CA GLY A 92 -6.60 -7.26 26.46
C GLY A 92 -8.03 -6.82 26.11
N THR A 93 -8.17 -5.56 25.70
CA THR A 93 -9.48 -5.01 25.32
C THR A 93 -9.30 -4.14 24.07
N TRP A 94 -10.11 -4.39 23.06
CA TRP A 94 -10.22 -3.51 21.90
C TRP A 94 -11.68 -3.11 21.66
N TRP A 95 -11.98 -2.37 20.62
CA TRP A 95 -13.33 -1.86 20.36
C TRP A 95 -14.44 -2.94 20.36
N GLY A 96 -14.11 -4.22 20.11
CA GLY A 96 -15.04 -5.34 20.14
C GLY A 96 -15.36 -5.85 21.55
N GLY A 97 -14.55 -5.49 22.56
CA GLY A 97 -14.64 -5.96 23.94
C GLY A 97 -13.36 -6.65 24.43
N PRO A 98 -13.38 -7.25 25.64
CA PRO A 98 -12.26 -8.00 26.19
C PRO A 98 -12.01 -9.30 25.44
N GLY A 99 -10.74 -9.73 25.40
CA GLY A 99 -10.34 -10.95 24.73
C GLY A 99 -8.93 -11.43 25.08
N LEU A 100 -8.58 -12.60 24.57
CA LEU A 100 -7.27 -13.23 24.73
C LEU A 100 -6.47 -13.08 23.42
N PHE A 101 -5.17 -12.84 23.54
CA PHE A 101 -4.27 -12.62 22.42
C PHE A 101 -3.39 -13.83 22.13
N VAL A 102 -3.19 -14.11 20.85
CA VAL A 102 -2.47 -15.28 20.34
C VAL A 102 -0.96 -15.10 20.47
N ASP A 103 -0.25 -16.15 20.92
CA ASP A 103 1.21 -16.20 20.95
C ASP A 103 1.76 -16.86 19.68
N TYR A 104 2.12 -16.08 18.68
CA TYR A 104 2.68 -16.58 17.41
C TYR A 104 4.13 -17.10 17.53
N THR A 105 4.77 -16.97 18.69
CA THR A 105 6.13 -17.45 18.89
C THR A 105 6.20 -18.96 19.19
N LYS A 106 5.03 -19.62 19.38
CA LYS A 106 4.93 -21.08 19.51
C LYS A 106 4.71 -21.72 18.14
N GLU A 107 5.50 -22.74 17.81
CA GLU A 107 5.32 -23.50 16.57
C GLU A 107 3.92 -24.13 16.47
N SER A 108 3.44 -24.74 17.54
CA SER A 108 2.09 -25.34 17.59
C SER A 108 1.00 -24.31 17.30
N THR A 109 1.12 -23.08 17.84
CA THR A 109 0.19 -21.98 17.58
C THR A 109 0.23 -21.58 16.11
N ARG A 110 1.43 -21.47 15.50
CA ARG A 110 1.59 -21.12 14.09
C ARG A 110 0.87 -22.14 13.17
N LEU A 111 1.04 -23.45 13.45
CA LEU A 111 0.35 -24.51 12.69
C LEU A 111 -1.18 -24.38 12.78
N HIS A 112 -1.71 -24.21 14.00
CA HIS A 112 -3.15 -24.05 14.20
C HIS A 112 -3.68 -22.77 13.57
N TRP A 113 -2.96 -21.64 13.66
CA TRP A 113 -3.35 -20.36 13.06
C TRP A 113 -3.50 -20.46 11.54
N LYS A 114 -2.51 -21.07 10.88
CA LYS A 114 -2.57 -21.34 9.43
C LYS A 114 -3.76 -22.21 9.06
N GLN A 115 -4.07 -23.21 9.90
CA GLN A 115 -5.21 -24.08 9.65
C GLN A 115 -6.54 -23.32 9.77
N TYR A 116 -6.69 -22.43 10.76
CA TYR A 116 -7.88 -21.57 10.85
C TYR A 116 -8.04 -20.65 9.63
N ILE A 117 -6.93 -20.07 9.11
CA ILE A 117 -6.95 -19.29 7.87
C ILE A 117 -7.44 -20.14 6.70
N LYS A 118 -6.90 -21.34 6.53
CA LYS A 118 -7.29 -22.27 5.46
C LYS A 118 -8.78 -22.63 5.54
N ASP A 119 -9.24 -23.01 6.73
CA ASP A 119 -10.61 -23.50 6.94
C ASP A 119 -11.66 -22.38 6.91
N ALA A 120 -11.31 -21.18 7.34
CA ALA A 120 -12.27 -20.09 7.42
C ALA A 120 -12.28 -19.17 6.20
N LEU A 121 -11.17 -19.09 5.45
CA LEU A 121 -11.02 -18.11 4.36
C LEU A 121 -10.62 -18.76 3.04
N LEU A 122 -9.49 -19.48 3.00
CA LEU A 122 -8.92 -19.94 1.71
C LEU A 122 -9.82 -20.96 1.01
N LYS A 123 -10.47 -21.84 1.74
CA LYS A 123 -11.42 -22.82 1.16
C LYS A 123 -12.60 -22.19 0.43
N TYR A 124 -12.90 -20.92 0.71
CA TYR A 124 -13.96 -20.18 0.03
C TYR A 124 -13.46 -19.39 -1.19
N GLY A 125 -12.15 -19.47 -1.53
CA GLY A 125 -11.56 -18.77 -2.65
C GLY A 125 -10.85 -17.45 -2.30
N CYS A 126 -10.67 -17.17 -0.99
CA CYS A 126 -9.87 -16.04 -0.54
C CYS A 126 -8.39 -16.23 -0.93
N ARG A 127 -7.75 -15.18 -1.47
CA ARG A 127 -6.33 -15.20 -1.89
C ARG A 127 -5.50 -14.06 -1.28
N SER A 128 -6.12 -13.26 -0.43
CA SER A 128 -5.49 -12.11 0.21
C SER A 128 -6.02 -11.95 1.63
N ILE A 129 -5.20 -11.45 2.55
CA ILE A 129 -5.56 -11.32 3.97
C ILE A 129 -5.21 -9.93 4.49
N TRP A 130 -6.13 -9.33 5.22
CA TRP A 130 -5.93 -8.08 5.94
C TRP A 130 -5.70 -8.35 7.43
N ASN A 131 -4.44 -8.22 7.87
CA ASN A 131 -4.01 -8.38 9.26
C ASN A 131 -4.20 -7.06 10.01
N ASP A 132 -5.14 -7.03 10.94
CA ASP A 132 -5.55 -5.84 11.66
C ASP A 132 -5.40 -6.01 13.17
N ASN A 133 -5.26 -4.90 13.92
CA ASN A 133 -4.99 -4.87 15.37
C ASN A 133 -3.80 -5.75 15.82
N CYS A 134 -2.84 -5.97 14.92
CA CYS A 134 -1.70 -6.86 15.11
C CYS A 134 -0.55 -6.23 15.91
N GLU A 135 -0.66 -4.99 16.31
CA GLU A 135 0.28 -4.28 17.17
C GLU A 135 0.17 -4.64 18.65
N TYR A 136 -0.90 -5.33 19.08
CA TYR A 136 -1.15 -5.71 20.48
C TYR A 136 -1.27 -4.52 21.46
N ASP A 137 -1.62 -3.33 20.99
CA ASP A 137 -1.67 -2.12 21.82
C ASP A 137 -2.72 -2.18 22.93
N SER A 138 -3.80 -2.89 22.67
CA SER A 138 -4.88 -3.09 23.65
C SER A 138 -4.56 -4.12 24.73
N LEU A 139 -3.40 -4.76 24.68
CA LEU A 139 -2.89 -5.61 25.75
C LEU A 139 -2.01 -4.79 26.71
N VAL A 140 -2.60 -4.36 27.83
CA VAL A 140 -1.94 -3.48 28.80
C VAL A 140 -0.93 -4.19 29.70
N ASP A 141 -1.08 -5.51 29.92
CA ASP A 141 -0.13 -6.35 30.64
C ASP A 141 1.14 -6.57 29.80
N LYS A 142 2.08 -5.62 29.87
CA LYS A 142 3.33 -5.64 29.09
C LYS A 142 4.27 -6.76 29.51
N ASP A 143 4.11 -7.27 30.72
CA ASP A 143 4.90 -8.38 31.27
C ASP A 143 4.25 -9.74 31.04
N ALA A 144 3.09 -9.80 30.36
CA ALA A 144 2.48 -11.03 29.89
C ALA A 144 3.53 -11.89 29.14
N LYS A 145 3.55 -13.17 29.46
CA LYS A 145 4.62 -14.07 29.05
C LYS A 145 4.47 -14.47 27.59
N VAL A 146 5.60 -14.51 26.89
CA VAL A 146 5.72 -14.97 25.51
C VAL A 146 6.64 -16.18 25.49
N TYR A 147 6.25 -17.24 24.80
CA TYR A 147 7.01 -18.50 24.75
C TYR A 147 8.38 -18.34 24.09
N PHE A 148 8.47 -17.55 23.03
CA PHE A 148 9.69 -17.23 22.29
C PHE A 148 10.55 -18.50 22.02
N GLU A 149 9.94 -19.50 21.40
CA GLU A 149 10.57 -20.77 21.03
C GLU A 149 11.28 -21.49 22.22
N GLY A 150 10.70 -21.39 23.41
CA GLY A 150 11.20 -21.96 24.65
C GLY A 150 12.21 -21.10 25.41
N LYS A 151 12.64 -19.96 24.87
CA LYS A 151 13.58 -19.05 25.54
C LYS A 151 12.89 -18.16 26.59
N GLY A 152 11.60 -17.91 26.41
CA GLY A 152 10.82 -16.99 27.23
C GLY A 152 11.13 -15.51 26.94
N SER A 153 10.09 -14.68 26.99
CA SER A 153 10.16 -13.23 26.87
C SER A 153 8.87 -12.60 27.39
N THR A 154 8.70 -11.29 27.24
CA THR A 154 7.46 -10.57 27.54
C THR A 154 6.85 -9.98 26.28
N ILE A 155 5.54 -9.77 26.29
CA ILE A 155 4.87 -9.12 25.15
C ILE A 155 5.35 -7.70 24.94
N GLY A 156 5.72 -6.97 26.00
CA GLY A 156 6.30 -5.64 25.90
C GLY A 156 7.56 -5.60 25.04
N THR A 157 8.38 -6.65 25.09
CA THR A 157 9.57 -6.80 24.23
C THR A 157 9.22 -7.31 22.82
N MET A 158 8.24 -8.21 22.72
CA MET A 158 7.97 -8.94 21.48
C MET A 158 6.88 -8.31 20.59
N LYS A 159 6.15 -7.27 21.07
CA LYS A 159 5.11 -6.58 20.30
C LYS A 159 5.51 -6.28 18.86
N PRO A 160 6.70 -5.67 18.61
CA PRO A 160 7.08 -5.29 17.25
C PRO A 160 7.18 -6.47 16.29
N VAL A 161 7.44 -7.67 16.81
CA VAL A 161 7.63 -8.88 16.00
C VAL A 161 6.30 -9.61 15.73
N MET A 162 5.29 -9.41 16.57
CA MET A 162 4.01 -10.13 16.46
C MET A 162 3.28 -9.84 15.14
N SER A 163 3.31 -8.59 14.67
CA SER A 163 2.74 -8.21 13.37
C SER A 163 3.42 -8.94 12.22
N ASN A 164 4.77 -8.98 12.25
CA ASN A 164 5.55 -9.66 11.21
C ASN A 164 5.23 -11.15 11.17
N LEU A 165 5.15 -11.80 12.35
CA LEU A 165 4.81 -13.22 12.44
C LEU A 165 3.38 -13.50 11.95
N MET A 166 2.40 -12.65 12.31
CA MET A 166 1.03 -12.81 11.85
C MET A 166 0.92 -12.73 10.33
N CYS A 167 1.63 -11.77 9.70
CA CYS A 167 1.65 -11.62 8.25
C CYS A 167 2.41 -12.75 7.55
N GLN A 168 3.53 -13.19 8.12
CA GLN A 168 4.25 -14.36 7.62
C GLN A 168 3.33 -15.57 7.56
N LEU A 169 2.58 -15.84 8.64
CA LEU A 169 1.64 -16.96 8.70
C LEU A 169 0.49 -16.84 7.70
N SER A 170 0.04 -15.60 7.43
CA SER A 170 -0.96 -15.36 6.39
C SER A 170 -0.44 -15.74 5.00
N ASN A 171 0.78 -15.35 4.67
CA ASN A 171 1.41 -15.70 3.39
C ASN A 171 1.71 -17.20 3.30
N GLU A 172 2.30 -17.79 4.35
CA GLU A 172 2.57 -19.24 4.39
C GLU A 172 1.27 -20.05 4.24
N ALA A 173 0.17 -19.64 4.87
CA ALA A 173 -1.11 -20.31 4.75
C ALA A 173 -1.62 -20.30 3.29
N ILE A 174 -1.47 -19.16 2.59
CA ILE A 174 -1.86 -19.03 1.17
C ILE A 174 -0.96 -19.93 0.31
N GLU A 175 0.36 -19.85 0.44
CA GLU A 175 1.31 -20.65 -0.35
C GLU A 175 1.18 -22.16 -0.08
N GLU A 176 0.90 -22.59 1.16
CA GLU A 176 0.66 -23.99 1.49
C GLU A 176 -0.68 -24.51 0.95
N TYR A 177 -1.67 -23.63 0.80
CA TYR A 177 -3.00 -23.98 0.28
C TYR A 177 -3.03 -24.01 -1.25
N ASP A 178 -2.42 -23.01 -1.88
CA ASP A 178 -2.28 -22.85 -3.32
C ASP A 178 -0.85 -22.38 -3.66
N PRO A 179 0.09 -23.29 -3.95
CA PRO A 179 1.49 -22.95 -4.22
C PRO A 179 1.70 -22.04 -5.43
N ASP A 180 0.76 -22.02 -6.36
CA ASP A 180 0.86 -21.15 -7.54
C ASP A 180 0.37 -19.73 -7.25
N CYS A 181 -0.41 -19.51 -6.19
CA CYS A 181 -0.90 -18.19 -5.79
C CYS A 181 0.22 -17.34 -5.17
N ARG A 182 0.41 -16.12 -5.69
CA ARG A 182 1.26 -15.10 -5.05
C ARG A 182 0.52 -14.51 -3.85
N PRO A 183 1.03 -14.65 -2.62
CA PRO A 183 0.37 -14.10 -1.45
C PRO A 183 0.29 -12.57 -1.51
N PHE A 184 -0.85 -12.04 -1.13
CA PHE A 184 -1.03 -10.61 -0.90
C PHE A 184 -1.61 -10.39 0.50
N SER A 185 -0.83 -9.78 1.37
CA SER A 185 -1.24 -9.44 2.73
C SER A 185 -1.15 -7.95 2.99
N VAL A 186 -2.12 -7.44 3.73
CA VAL A 186 -2.13 -6.06 4.24
C VAL A 186 -1.98 -6.10 5.75
N CYS A 187 -1.18 -5.21 6.33
CA CYS A 187 -0.92 -5.17 7.75
C CYS A 187 -0.99 -3.76 8.32
N ARG A 188 -1.69 -3.60 9.47
CA ARG A 188 -1.83 -2.29 10.13
C ARG A 188 -0.52 -1.79 10.75
N SER A 189 0.33 -2.67 11.15
CA SER A 189 1.60 -2.33 11.77
C SER A 189 2.70 -3.28 11.33
N GLY A 190 3.94 -2.90 11.60
CA GLY A 190 5.08 -3.74 11.29
C GLY A 190 6.35 -3.19 11.89
N HIS A 191 7.36 -4.04 11.92
CA HIS A 191 8.72 -3.72 12.28
C HIS A 191 9.63 -4.01 11.09
N ALA A 192 10.93 -3.70 11.19
CA ALA A 192 11.91 -4.10 10.18
C ALA A 192 11.73 -5.58 9.81
N GLY A 193 11.60 -5.88 8.52
CA GLY A 193 11.28 -7.21 7.99
C GLY A 193 9.82 -7.40 7.56
N ILE A 194 8.89 -6.50 7.91
CA ILE A 194 7.48 -6.57 7.47
C ILE A 194 7.34 -6.46 5.95
N GLN A 195 8.24 -5.69 5.30
CA GLN A 195 8.27 -5.54 3.84
C GLN A 195 8.37 -6.86 3.07
N ARG A 196 8.80 -7.94 3.74
CA ARG A 196 8.86 -9.29 3.17
C ARG A 196 7.49 -9.95 3.05
N TYR A 197 6.50 -9.46 3.78
CA TYR A 197 5.24 -10.17 3.97
C TYR A 197 4.02 -9.35 3.62
N ALA A 198 4.06 -8.02 3.79
CA ALA A 198 2.84 -7.22 3.73
C ALA A 198 3.03 -5.83 3.14
N GLN A 199 1.95 -5.35 2.54
CA GLN A 199 1.70 -3.93 2.34
C GLN A 199 1.23 -3.32 3.66
N VAL A 200 1.77 -2.16 4.05
CA VAL A 200 1.47 -1.52 5.34
C VAL A 200 0.69 -0.22 5.12
N TRP A 201 -0.06 0.24 6.12
CA TRP A 201 -0.67 1.57 6.09
C TRP A 201 -0.46 2.35 7.39
N ALA A 202 -0.71 3.65 7.34
CA ALA A 202 -0.42 4.58 8.43
C ALA A 202 -1.41 4.50 9.63
N GLY A 203 -2.26 3.47 9.67
CA GLY A 203 -3.25 3.28 10.74
C GLY A 203 -4.49 4.15 10.60
N ASP A 204 -5.20 4.32 11.70
CA ASP A 204 -6.50 4.99 11.78
C ASP A 204 -6.29 6.52 11.92
N ASN A 205 -6.14 7.22 10.81
CA ASN A 205 -5.87 8.65 10.80
C ASN A 205 -7.15 9.50 10.85
N LEU A 206 -7.09 10.63 11.56
CA LEU A 206 -8.17 11.61 11.59
C LEU A 206 -8.33 12.30 10.23
N THR A 207 -9.57 12.52 9.81
CA THR A 207 -9.90 13.31 8.62
C THR A 207 -9.62 14.80 8.85
N HIS A 208 -8.43 15.26 8.44
CA HIS A 208 -7.98 16.65 8.62
C HIS A 208 -6.85 17.00 7.63
N TRP A 209 -6.69 18.27 7.29
CA TRP A 209 -5.62 18.78 6.42
C TRP A 209 -4.21 18.50 6.98
N ASP A 210 -4.02 18.68 8.29
CA ASP A 210 -2.72 18.38 8.92
C ASP A 210 -2.38 16.89 8.85
N THR A 211 -3.39 16.02 8.87
CA THR A 211 -3.19 14.59 8.72
C THR A 211 -2.75 14.23 7.30
N LEU A 212 -3.25 14.89 6.28
CA LEU A 212 -2.75 14.73 4.91
C LEU A 212 -1.24 15.01 4.84
N LYS A 213 -0.79 16.14 5.41
CA LYS A 213 0.64 16.48 5.48
C LYS A 213 1.44 15.46 6.29
N TYR A 214 0.95 15.12 7.47
CA TYR A 214 1.61 14.15 8.35
C TYR A 214 1.76 12.77 7.69
N ASN A 215 0.78 12.32 6.95
CA ASN A 215 0.84 11.05 6.24
C ASN A 215 1.92 11.03 5.16
N ILE A 216 2.15 12.14 4.46
CA ILE A 216 3.24 12.23 3.48
C ILE A 216 4.59 11.98 4.18
N ALA A 217 4.87 12.69 5.27
CA ALA A 217 6.08 12.50 6.04
C ALA A 217 6.21 11.08 6.62
N THR A 218 5.10 10.48 7.09
CA THR A 218 5.07 9.11 7.58
C THR A 218 5.45 8.11 6.49
N ILE A 219 4.88 8.24 5.29
CA ILE A 219 5.16 7.34 4.16
C ILE A 219 6.62 7.47 3.72
N LEU A 220 7.16 8.69 3.64
CA LEU A 220 8.56 8.94 3.34
C LEU A 220 9.50 8.33 4.40
N GLY A 221 9.16 8.46 5.69
CA GLY A 221 9.92 7.84 6.78
C GLY A 221 9.89 6.31 6.72
N MET A 222 8.75 5.71 6.43
CA MET A 222 8.64 4.25 6.25
C MET A 222 9.43 3.76 5.05
N ALA A 223 9.41 4.50 3.94
CA ALA A 223 10.18 4.19 2.74
C ALA A 223 11.70 4.18 3.04
N LEU A 224 12.21 5.16 3.80
CA LEU A 224 13.60 5.19 4.26
C LEU A 224 13.97 4.03 5.20
N CYS A 225 12.98 3.48 5.92
CA CYS A 225 13.17 2.28 6.74
C CYS A 225 13.10 0.96 5.94
N GLY A 226 13.04 1.01 4.60
CA GLY A 226 12.92 -0.14 3.72
C GLY A 226 11.51 -0.71 3.60
N VAL A 227 10.49 -0.03 4.14
CA VAL A 227 9.07 -0.41 3.99
C VAL A 227 8.47 0.44 2.86
N SER A 228 8.85 0.13 1.62
CA SER A 228 8.45 0.91 0.45
C SER A 228 6.99 0.70 0.04
N ASN A 229 6.41 -0.49 0.32
CA ASN A 229 5.00 -0.79 0.00
C ASN A 229 4.10 -0.30 1.14
N HIS A 230 3.86 1.00 1.16
CA HIS A 230 3.16 1.71 2.22
C HIS A 230 2.15 2.71 1.65
N GLY A 231 1.18 3.14 2.47
CA GLY A 231 0.22 4.17 2.16
C GLY A 231 -0.60 4.56 3.38
N CYS A 232 -1.63 5.35 3.16
CA CYS A 232 -2.60 5.73 4.21
C CYS A 232 -4.03 5.41 3.76
N ASP A 233 -4.99 5.60 4.65
CA ASP A 233 -6.40 5.61 4.29
C ASP A 233 -6.72 6.96 3.65
N ILE A 234 -7.03 6.93 2.36
CA ILE A 234 -7.27 8.11 1.53
C ILE A 234 -8.57 8.79 1.95
N GLY A 235 -8.45 10.06 2.33
CA GLY A 235 -9.56 10.86 2.87
C GLY A 235 -9.64 10.86 4.39
N GLY A 236 -8.76 10.10 5.08
CA GLY A 236 -8.78 9.88 6.52
C GLY A 236 -9.71 8.74 6.92
N PHE A 237 -9.39 8.06 8.02
CA PHE A 237 -10.14 6.91 8.49
C PHE A 237 -11.32 7.30 9.38
N PHE A 238 -11.12 8.15 10.38
CA PHE A 238 -12.15 8.52 11.33
C PHE A 238 -12.31 10.04 11.50
N GLY A 239 -13.44 10.45 12.07
CA GLY A 239 -13.84 11.86 12.19
C GLY A 239 -15.02 12.16 11.26
N PRO A 240 -15.28 13.42 10.95
CA PRO A 240 -16.30 13.77 9.96
C PRO A 240 -15.89 13.27 8.58
N ALA A 241 -16.86 13.07 7.68
CA ALA A 241 -16.54 12.86 6.28
C ALA A 241 -15.68 14.03 5.75
N PRO A 242 -14.64 13.79 4.94
CA PRO A 242 -13.81 14.87 4.42
C PRO A 242 -14.63 15.84 3.57
N GLU A 243 -14.32 17.12 3.66
CA GLU A 243 -14.83 18.08 2.68
C GLU A 243 -14.31 17.77 1.27
N GLY A 244 -15.06 18.16 0.25
CA GLY A 244 -14.75 17.74 -1.13
C GLY A 244 -13.36 18.14 -1.61
N GLU A 245 -12.84 19.32 -1.24
CA GLU A 245 -11.48 19.73 -1.59
C GLU A 245 -10.42 18.85 -0.91
N LEU A 246 -10.53 18.64 0.40
CA LEU A 246 -9.62 17.78 1.13
C LEU A 246 -9.57 16.37 0.54
N PHE A 247 -10.74 15.82 0.19
CA PHE A 247 -10.80 14.49 -0.41
C PHE A 247 -10.10 14.43 -1.77
N VAL A 248 -10.35 15.43 -2.66
CA VAL A 248 -9.65 15.51 -3.94
C VAL A 248 -8.14 15.57 -3.75
N ARG A 249 -7.63 16.46 -2.87
CA ARG A 249 -6.19 16.61 -2.61
C ARG A 249 -5.58 15.32 -2.04
N TRP A 250 -6.32 14.62 -1.17
CA TRP A 250 -5.84 13.35 -0.64
C TRP A 250 -5.78 12.26 -1.72
N VAL A 251 -6.76 12.22 -2.63
CA VAL A 251 -6.73 11.32 -3.79
C VAL A 251 -5.55 11.66 -4.69
N GLN A 252 -5.35 12.95 -5.03
CA GLN A 252 -4.24 13.42 -5.87
C GLN A 252 -2.86 13.08 -5.31
N ASN A 253 -2.68 13.15 -3.99
CA ASN A 253 -1.48 12.63 -3.33
C ASN A 253 -1.43 11.09 -3.37
N GLY A 254 -2.55 10.46 -3.04
CA GLY A 254 -2.67 9.02 -2.88
C GLY A 254 -2.37 8.22 -4.14
N ILE A 255 -2.62 8.77 -5.33
CA ILE A 255 -2.38 8.05 -6.59
C ILE A 255 -0.93 7.64 -6.81
N PHE A 256 0.03 8.29 -6.16
CA PHE A 256 1.45 7.94 -6.19
C PHE A 256 1.83 6.94 -5.08
N GLN A 257 0.98 6.73 -4.07
CA GLN A 257 1.26 5.76 -3.00
C GLN A 257 1.23 4.33 -3.53
N PRO A 258 2.16 3.45 -3.15
CA PRO A 258 2.07 2.02 -3.47
C PRO A 258 0.74 1.43 -3.01
N ARG A 259 0.35 1.63 -1.75
CA ARG A 259 -1.00 1.33 -1.28
C ARG A 259 -1.92 2.54 -1.54
N PHE A 260 -2.86 2.37 -2.44
CA PHE A 260 -3.95 3.30 -2.67
C PHE A 260 -5.26 2.66 -2.19
N SER A 261 -5.81 3.14 -1.08
CA SER A 261 -7.05 2.61 -0.52
C SER A 261 -7.89 3.74 0.07
N ILE A 262 -9.09 3.91 -0.45
CA ILE A 262 -10.11 4.77 0.14
C ILE A 262 -10.82 3.92 1.20
N HIS A 263 -10.63 4.27 2.48
CA HIS A 263 -11.16 3.49 3.59
C HIS A 263 -11.47 4.39 4.78
N SER A 264 -12.65 4.27 5.35
CA SER A 264 -13.10 5.12 6.45
C SER A 264 -14.17 4.47 7.33
N THR A 265 -14.33 5.04 8.54
CA THR A 265 -15.51 4.91 9.39
C THR A 265 -15.83 6.29 9.97
N ASN A 266 -16.75 7.00 9.34
CA ASN A 266 -17.08 8.37 9.72
C ASN A 266 -17.92 8.42 11.01
N THR A 267 -17.83 9.51 11.76
CA THR A 267 -18.55 9.67 13.04
C THR A 267 -20.07 9.68 12.91
N ASP A 268 -20.60 9.97 11.74
CA ASP A 268 -22.02 9.89 11.41
C ASP A 268 -22.47 8.52 10.91
N ASN A 269 -21.61 7.50 11.00
CA ASN A 269 -21.79 6.15 10.48
C ASN A 269 -21.90 6.05 8.95
N THR A 270 -21.43 7.05 8.21
CA THR A 270 -21.21 6.95 6.77
C THR A 270 -19.81 6.38 6.46
N VAL A 271 -19.53 6.16 5.20
CA VAL A 271 -18.21 5.84 4.65
C VAL A 271 -17.89 6.84 3.55
N THR A 272 -16.60 7.06 3.30
CA THR A 272 -16.14 7.97 2.25
C THR A 272 -15.96 7.18 0.95
N GLU A 273 -16.67 7.61 -0.09
CA GLU A 273 -16.62 6.95 -1.41
C GLU A 273 -16.49 8.00 -2.53
N PRO A 274 -15.76 7.72 -3.61
CA PRO A 274 -15.51 8.71 -4.68
C PRO A 274 -16.75 9.33 -5.30
N TRP A 275 -17.83 8.56 -5.41
CA TRP A 275 -19.10 9.00 -6.03
C TRP A 275 -19.99 9.85 -5.13
N MET A 276 -19.66 10.02 -3.86
CA MET A 276 -20.43 10.84 -2.90
C MET A 276 -20.24 12.34 -3.14
N TYR A 277 -19.19 12.74 -3.86
CA TYR A 277 -18.83 14.12 -4.16
C TYR A 277 -19.20 14.47 -5.61
N SER A 278 -20.48 14.64 -5.87
CA SER A 278 -21.00 14.79 -7.25
C SER A 278 -20.36 15.92 -8.05
N ASP A 279 -20.04 17.05 -7.39
CA ASP A 279 -19.36 18.21 -7.98
C ASP A 279 -17.83 18.06 -8.09
N LYS A 280 -17.25 17.06 -7.47
CA LYS A 280 -15.80 16.77 -7.48
C LYS A 280 -15.47 15.41 -8.11
N LYS A 281 -16.46 14.59 -8.40
CA LYS A 281 -16.29 13.22 -8.89
C LYS A 281 -15.37 13.14 -10.12
N GLN A 282 -15.44 14.11 -11.02
CA GLN A 282 -14.59 14.09 -12.21
C GLN A 282 -13.11 14.25 -11.86
N TYR A 283 -12.75 15.17 -10.98
CA TYR A 283 -11.35 15.38 -10.54
C TYR A 283 -10.80 14.14 -9.81
N ILE A 284 -11.64 13.51 -8.98
CA ILE A 284 -11.29 12.25 -8.29
C ILE A 284 -11.04 11.15 -9.33
N LYS A 285 -11.94 11.00 -10.29
CA LYS A 285 -11.83 10.01 -11.35
C LYS A 285 -10.59 10.23 -12.22
N ASP A 286 -10.32 11.46 -12.64
CA ASP A 286 -9.18 11.79 -13.49
C ASP A 286 -7.85 11.48 -12.77
N ALA A 287 -7.78 11.76 -11.47
CA ALA A 287 -6.61 11.39 -10.66
C ALA A 287 -6.43 9.86 -10.59
N ILE A 288 -7.51 9.10 -10.36
CA ILE A 288 -7.45 7.63 -10.32
C ILE A 288 -7.11 7.07 -11.71
N ASP A 289 -7.70 7.59 -12.79
CA ASP A 289 -7.33 7.20 -14.16
C ASP A 289 -5.83 7.45 -14.43
N PHE A 290 -5.26 8.55 -13.90
CA PHE A 290 -3.82 8.83 -14.01
C PHE A 290 -2.97 7.81 -13.23
N ARG A 291 -3.41 7.35 -12.05
CA ARG A 291 -2.73 6.24 -11.35
C ARG A 291 -2.65 4.99 -12.23
N TYR A 292 -3.75 4.63 -12.89
CA TYR A 292 -3.78 3.47 -13.79
C TYR A 292 -2.87 3.66 -15.00
N LYS A 293 -2.77 4.90 -15.50
CA LYS A 293 -1.79 5.25 -16.53
C LYS A 293 -0.34 5.06 -16.04
N LEU A 294 -0.04 5.36 -14.77
CA LEU A 294 1.28 5.20 -14.16
C LEU A 294 1.59 3.74 -13.74
N SER A 295 0.67 2.79 -13.90
CA SER A 295 0.84 1.42 -13.38
C SER A 295 2.11 0.70 -13.88
N PRO A 296 2.59 0.85 -15.13
CA PRO A 296 3.83 0.23 -15.56
C PRO A 296 5.05 0.73 -14.78
N THR A 297 5.13 2.05 -14.54
CA THR A 297 6.20 2.64 -13.71
C THR A 297 6.07 2.20 -12.26
N LEU A 298 4.87 2.30 -11.67
CA LEU A 298 4.66 1.94 -10.26
C LEU A 298 5.02 0.48 -9.98
N TYR A 299 4.61 -0.45 -10.85
CA TYR A 299 4.91 -1.86 -10.69
C TYR A 299 6.40 -2.16 -10.83
N SER A 300 7.07 -1.51 -11.77
CA SER A 300 8.54 -1.60 -11.92
C SER A 300 9.30 -1.04 -10.71
N LEU A 301 8.81 0.06 -10.12
CA LEU A 301 9.39 0.62 -8.89
C LEU A 301 9.16 -0.31 -7.68
N MET A 302 8.03 -1.03 -7.63
CA MET A 302 7.78 -2.04 -6.59
C MET A 302 8.73 -3.23 -6.72
N GLU A 303 8.99 -3.69 -7.93
CA GLU A 303 9.97 -4.74 -8.19
C GLU A 303 11.39 -4.28 -7.83
N ARG A 304 11.79 -3.06 -8.22
CA ARG A 304 13.05 -2.45 -7.81
C ARG A 304 13.21 -2.39 -6.29
N ALA A 305 12.14 -2.02 -5.57
CA ALA A 305 12.13 -2.02 -4.11
C ALA A 305 12.28 -3.43 -3.51
N HIS A 306 11.70 -4.43 -4.16
CA HIS A 306 11.86 -5.83 -3.77
C HIS A 306 13.30 -6.33 -3.95
N GLU A 307 13.95 -6.02 -5.07
CA GLU A 307 15.30 -6.51 -5.37
C GLU A 307 16.38 -5.83 -4.53
N ASN A 308 16.32 -4.51 -4.40
CA ASN A 308 17.44 -3.74 -3.84
C ASN A 308 17.07 -2.79 -2.68
N GLY A 309 15.80 -2.79 -2.26
CA GLY A 309 15.33 -1.96 -1.14
C GLY A 309 15.19 -0.47 -1.46
N LEU A 310 15.35 -0.05 -2.71
CA LEU A 310 15.21 1.36 -3.07
C LEU A 310 13.75 1.83 -2.89
N PRO A 311 13.53 2.98 -2.24
CA PRO A 311 12.18 3.46 -1.98
C PRO A 311 11.47 3.89 -3.28
N ILE A 312 10.15 3.68 -3.31
CA ILE A 312 9.28 4.14 -4.41
C ILE A 312 9.03 5.65 -4.29
N TRP A 313 8.73 6.11 -3.08
CA TRP A 313 8.73 7.51 -2.68
C TRP A 313 10.07 7.85 -2.05
N GLN A 314 10.77 8.83 -2.61
CA GLN A 314 12.06 9.25 -2.10
C GLN A 314 11.96 10.69 -1.57
N PRO A 315 12.32 10.94 -0.30
CA PRO A 315 12.45 12.31 0.17
C PRO A 315 13.43 13.06 -0.73
N THR A 316 13.17 14.34 -1.01
CA THR A 316 14.03 15.14 -1.89
C THR A 316 15.48 15.15 -1.43
N PHE A 317 15.74 15.24 -0.10
CA PHE A 317 17.09 15.18 0.45
C PHE A 317 17.83 13.86 0.20
N SER A 318 17.12 12.74 0.01
CA SER A 318 17.79 11.45 -0.25
C SER A 318 18.30 11.35 -1.69
N VAL A 319 17.68 12.09 -2.61
CA VAL A 319 18.07 12.15 -4.02
C VAL A 319 19.03 13.30 -4.28
N PHE A 320 18.84 14.44 -3.61
CA PHE A 320 19.63 15.67 -3.77
C PHE A 320 20.44 15.97 -2.50
N GLN A 321 21.31 15.04 -2.10
CA GLN A 321 22.00 15.03 -0.80
C GLN A 321 22.92 16.24 -0.57
N ASN A 322 23.39 16.88 -1.64
CA ASN A 322 24.27 18.05 -1.57
C ASN A 322 23.50 19.39 -1.59
N ASP A 323 22.16 19.35 -1.55
CA ASP A 323 21.32 20.54 -1.51
C ASP A 323 20.65 20.71 -0.14
N PRO A 324 21.19 21.57 0.75
CA PRO A 324 20.62 21.78 2.08
C PRO A 324 19.19 22.32 2.10
N ALA A 325 18.73 22.96 1.01
CA ALA A 325 17.36 23.46 0.92
C ALA A 325 16.31 22.35 0.87
N THR A 326 16.73 21.10 0.59
CA THR A 326 15.84 19.94 0.59
C THR A 326 15.66 19.30 1.97
N TYR A 327 16.46 19.68 2.98
CA TYR A 327 16.49 18.98 4.26
C TYR A 327 15.24 19.21 5.12
N ASP A 328 14.60 20.35 4.97
CA ASP A 328 13.36 20.71 5.68
C ASP A 328 12.08 20.42 4.86
N GLU A 329 12.23 19.85 3.64
CA GLU A 329 11.09 19.51 2.80
C GLU A 329 10.39 18.26 3.33
N GLY A 330 9.10 18.38 3.61
CA GLY A 330 8.29 17.30 4.19
C GLY A 330 7.03 16.94 3.40
N VAL A 331 6.73 17.65 2.30
CA VAL A 331 5.49 17.44 1.53
C VAL A 331 5.71 17.15 0.05
N ASP A 332 6.89 17.51 -0.50
CA ASP A 332 7.28 17.19 -1.87
C ASP A 332 8.23 15.99 -1.88
N PHE A 333 8.17 15.17 -2.93
CA PHE A 333 8.99 13.96 -3.01
C PHE A 333 9.28 13.57 -4.46
N MET A 334 10.29 12.73 -4.64
CA MET A 334 10.54 12.07 -5.92
C MET A 334 9.76 10.75 -6.00
N PHE A 335 8.98 10.57 -7.05
CA PHE A 335 8.37 9.30 -7.42
C PHE A 335 9.31 8.55 -8.36
N GLY A 336 9.98 7.53 -7.82
CA GLY A 336 11.15 6.96 -8.45
C GLY A 336 12.26 8.03 -8.62
N ASP A 337 12.99 7.94 -9.72
CA ASP A 337 14.08 8.88 -10.02
C ASP A 337 13.67 9.98 -11.02
N SER A 338 12.45 9.86 -11.54
CA SER A 338 11.98 10.59 -12.73
C SER A 338 11.09 11.78 -12.45
N LEU A 339 10.25 11.73 -11.41
CA LEU A 339 9.15 12.67 -11.26
C LEU A 339 9.13 13.31 -9.88
N LEU A 340 9.33 14.62 -9.82
CA LEU A 340 9.09 15.42 -8.62
C LEU A 340 7.59 15.70 -8.50
N VAL A 341 7.01 15.27 -7.38
CA VAL A 341 5.59 15.47 -7.05
C VAL A 341 5.50 16.58 -6.02
N ALA A 342 4.91 17.71 -6.38
CA ALA A 342 4.71 18.86 -5.50
C ALA A 342 3.25 18.91 -5.04
N ASN A 343 3.01 18.46 -3.80
CA ASN A 343 1.66 18.27 -3.28
C ASN A 343 0.97 19.60 -2.93
N VAL A 344 -0.30 19.73 -3.27
CA VAL A 344 -1.16 20.82 -2.80
C VAL A 344 -1.85 20.37 -1.52
N VAL A 345 -1.42 20.94 -0.38
CA VAL A 345 -1.81 20.46 0.96
C VAL A 345 -2.45 21.55 1.84
N GLU A 346 -2.73 22.71 1.25
CA GLU A 346 -3.42 23.81 1.93
C GLU A 346 -4.80 24.04 1.31
N LYS A 347 -5.79 24.27 2.18
CA LYS A 347 -7.15 24.55 1.74
C LYS A 347 -7.23 25.86 0.94
N GLY A 348 -7.89 25.81 -0.23
CA GLY A 348 -8.12 26.98 -1.09
C GLY A 348 -6.84 27.55 -1.71
N GLN A 349 -5.76 26.80 -1.75
CA GLN A 349 -4.50 27.24 -2.37
C GLN A 349 -4.67 27.45 -3.86
N THR A 350 -4.26 28.60 -4.36
CA THR A 350 -4.32 29.00 -5.78
C THR A 350 -2.94 29.17 -6.41
N VAL A 351 -1.88 29.22 -5.60
CA VAL A 351 -0.49 29.26 -6.03
C VAL A 351 0.33 28.34 -5.12
N ARG A 352 1.11 27.46 -5.70
CA ARG A 352 2.03 26.54 -4.99
C ARG A 352 3.48 26.93 -5.26
N PRO A 353 4.21 27.45 -4.24
CA PRO A 353 5.66 27.57 -4.34
C PRO A 353 6.28 26.19 -4.41
N VAL A 354 7.09 25.90 -5.43
CA VAL A 354 7.78 24.62 -5.61
C VAL A 354 9.27 24.87 -5.70
N TYR A 355 10.03 24.24 -4.81
CA TYR A 355 11.49 24.26 -4.90
C TYR A 355 11.97 23.16 -5.85
N LEU A 356 12.72 23.53 -6.86
CA LEU A 356 13.37 22.62 -7.80
C LEU A 356 14.81 22.41 -7.33
N PRO A 357 15.17 21.23 -6.78
CA PRO A 357 16.45 21.02 -6.11
C PRO A 357 17.67 21.27 -6.99
N VAL A 358 18.79 21.65 -6.37
CA VAL A 358 20.10 21.70 -7.04
C VAL A 358 20.51 20.29 -7.45
N THR A 359 20.97 20.16 -8.68
CA THR A 359 21.50 18.91 -9.24
C THR A 359 23.02 18.97 -9.34
N GLU A 360 23.68 17.80 -9.34
CA GLU A 360 25.14 17.73 -9.44
C GLU A 360 25.64 18.02 -10.87
N ASN A 361 24.81 17.78 -11.87
CA ASN A 361 25.13 18.00 -13.26
C ASN A 361 24.49 19.31 -13.75
N GLU A 362 25.28 20.28 -14.15
CA GLU A 362 24.84 21.59 -14.67
C GLU A 362 23.93 21.50 -15.92
N ASN A 363 23.94 20.36 -16.59
CA ASN A 363 23.08 20.10 -17.73
C ASN A 363 21.69 19.60 -17.34
N GLU A 364 21.46 19.21 -16.09
CA GLU A 364 20.15 18.79 -15.67
C GLU A 364 19.16 19.95 -15.60
N ARG A 365 17.89 19.64 -15.85
CA ARG A 365 16.75 20.56 -15.81
C ARG A 365 15.57 19.86 -15.19
N PHE A 366 14.56 20.65 -14.85
CA PHE A 366 13.22 20.19 -14.55
C PHE A 366 12.27 20.70 -15.63
N TYR A 367 11.31 19.87 -16.00
CA TYR A 367 10.30 20.20 -16.99
C TYR A 367 8.92 20.04 -16.39
N ASP A 368 8.07 21.04 -16.51
CA ASP A 368 6.66 20.85 -16.17
C ASP A 368 6.08 19.66 -16.96
N PHE A 369 5.45 18.73 -16.24
CA PHE A 369 4.95 17.48 -16.84
C PHE A 369 3.92 17.72 -17.94
N TYR A 370 3.12 18.79 -17.84
CA TYR A 370 2.02 19.06 -18.77
C TYR A 370 2.42 20.01 -19.90
N THR A 371 3.08 21.11 -19.56
CA THR A 371 3.44 22.18 -20.53
C THR A 371 4.77 21.93 -21.21
N ARG A 372 5.65 21.09 -20.62
CA ARG A 372 7.03 20.87 -21.04
C ARG A 372 7.94 22.10 -20.85
N GLU A 373 7.48 23.13 -20.14
CA GLU A 373 8.29 24.30 -19.81
C GLU A 373 9.53 23.89 -19.01
N GLU A 374 10.68 24.43 -19.43
CA GLU A 374 12.00 24.11 -18.85
C GLU A 374 12.32 25.07 -17.69
N TYR A 375 12.81 24.49 -16.58
CA TYR A 375 13.26 25.22 -15.40
C TYR A 375 14.67 24.80 -15.00
N ALA A 376 15.48 25.78 -14.60
CA ALA A 376 16.78 25.54 -14.02
C ALA A 376 16.66 24.96 -12.60
N PRO A 377 17.58 24.06 -12.17
CA PRO A 377 17.69 23.64 -10.78
C PRO A 377 18.02 24.77 -9.80
N GLY A 378 17.79 24.56 -8.50
CA GLY A 378 18.18 25.48 -7.43
C GLY A 378 17.33 26.74 -7.30
N GLN A 379 16.06 26.68 -7.73
CA GLN A 379 15.14 27.82 -7.64
C GLN A 379 13.77 27.42 -7.12
N THR A 380 13.06 28.38 -6.53
CA THR A 380 11.64 28.25 -6.22
C THR A 380 10.82 28.90 -7.33
N ILE A 381 9.82 28.20 -7.82
CA ILE A 381 8.89 28.69 -8.83
C ILE A 381 7.48 28.77 -8.24
N GLU A 382 6.67 29.71 -8.73
CA GLU A 382 5.28 29.90 -8.34
C GLU A 382 4.38 29.21 -9.36
N VAL A 383 3.75 28.09 -8.97
CA VAL A 383 2.88 27.29 -9.83
C VAL A 383 1.42 27.66 -9.57
N PRO A 384 0.68 28.21 -10.54
CA PRO A 384 -0.76 28.38 -10.41
C PRO A 384 -1.45 27.03 -10.26
N VAL A 385 -2.36 26.92 -9.29
CA VAL A 385 -3.08 25.67 -9.01
C VAL A 385 -4.57 25.92 -8.83
N ASP A 386 -5.35 24.97 -9.29
CA ASP A 386 -6.78 24.84 -9.05
C ASP A 386 -7.09 23.43 -8.52
N ILE A 387 -8.35 23.09 -8.36
CA ILE A 387 -8.77 21.80 -7.80
C ILE A 387 -8.34 20.60 -8.67
N ALA A 388 -8.15 20.77 -9.97
CA ALA A 388 -7.69 19.73 -10.88
C ALA A 388 -6.18 19.55 -10.89
N SER A 389 -5.42 20.55 -10.40
CA SER A 389 -3.96 20.60 -10.54
C SER A 389 -3.24 19.60 -9.66
N ILE A 390 -2.32 18.86 -10.27
CA ILE A 390 -1.32 18.00 -9.60
C ILE A 390 0.04 18.48 -10.13
N PRO A 391 0.73 19.44 -9.46
CA PRO A 391 2.01 19.94 -9.94
C PRO A 391 3.06 18.83 -9.98
N LEU A 392 3.61 18.59 -11.17
CA LEU A 392 4.55 17.53 -11.47
C LEU A 392 5.70 18.04 -12.32
N PHE A 393 6.93 17.66 -11.97
CA PHE A 393 8.11 18.06 -12.72
C PHE A 393 8.96 16.86 -13.11
N VAL A 394 9.20 16.72 -14.40
CA VAL A 394 10.06 15.66 -14.97
C VAL A 394 11.52 16.10 -14.84
N ARG A 395 12.34 15.30 -14.18
CA ARG A 395 13.77 15.55 -14.04
C ARG A 395 14.52 15.11 -15.31
N SER A 396 15.58 15.82 -15.69
CA SER A 396 16.54 15.33 -16.69
C SER A 396 17.02 13.91 -16.40
N GLY A 397 17.09 13.09 -17.43
CA GLY A 397 17.36 11.65 -17.31
C GLY A 397 16.10 10.80 -17.03
N ALA A 398 14.95 11.40 -16.88
CA ALA A 398 13.71 10.66 -16.65
C ALA A 398 13.39 9.69 -17.79
N ILE A 399 12.98 8.49 -17.41
CA ILE A 399 12.33 7.50 -18.27
C ILE A 399 11.09 7.05 -17.52
N LEU A 400 9.90 7.39 -18.00
CA LEU A 400 8.63 7.17 -17.33
C LEU A 400 7.67 6.39 -18.23
N PRO A 401 7.71 5.05 -18.21
CA PRO A 401 6.76 4.22 -18.94
C PRO A 401 5.35 4.34 -18.36
N MET A 402 4.39 4.65 -19.19
CA MET A 402 2.97 4.79 -18.84
C MET A 402 2.12 3.92 -19.76
N SER A 403 0.93 3.51 -19.29
CA SER A 403 -0.03 2.84 -20.18
C SER A 403 -0.57 3.82 -21.21
N GLY A 404 -0.43 3.48 -22.48
CA GLY A 404 -1.00 4.23 -23.61
C GLY A 404 -2.47 3.90 -23.85
N ASN A 405 -2.94 2.74 -23.37
CA ASN A 405 -4.36 2.39 -23.38
C ASN A 405 -5.00 2.67 -22.02
N LYS A 406 -6.29 2.99 -22.04
CA LYS A 406 -7.05 3.20 -20.81
C LYS A 406 -7.29 1.87 -20.11
N LEU A 407 -7.03 1.83 -18.80
CA LEU A 407 -7.24 0.69 -17.93
C LEU A 407 -8.29 1.02 -16.85
N HIS A 408 -9.14 0.05 -16.53
CA HIS A 408 -10.14 0.16 -15.46
C HIS A 408 -9.93 -0.89 -14.37
N ASN A 409 -9.19 -1.96 -14.70
CA ASN A 409 -8.89 -3.03 -13.77
C ASN A 409 -7.61 -3.76 -14.19
N LEU A 410 -6.61 -3.77 -13.32
CA LEU A 410 -5.30 -4.37 -13.62
C LEU A 410 -5.29 -5.91 -13.53
N MET A 411 -6.32 -6.51 -12.93
CA MET A 411 -6.44 -7.97 -12.84
C MET A 411 -7.00 -8.59 -14.14
N THR A 412 -7.79 -7.83 -14.89
CA THR A 412 -8.49 -8.31 -16.10
C THR A 412 -8.06 -7.63 -17.37
N GLU A 413 -7.40 -6.48 -17.28
CA GLU A 413 -6.94 -5.69 -18.43
C GLU A 413 -5.41 -5.59 -18.42
N LYS A 414 -4.80 -5.51 -19.59
CA LYS A 414 -3.34 -5.41 -19.74
C LYS A 414 -2.96 -4.12 -20.45
N THR A 415 -1.76 -3.63 -20.17
CA THR A 415 -1.13 -2.58 -20.96
C THR A 415 -0.77 -3.16 -22.33
N THR A 416 -1.44 -2.64 -23.38
CA THR A 416 -1.20 -3.07 -24.77
C THR A 416 -0.41 -2.03 -25.58
N ALA A 417 -0.35 -0.81 -25.07
CA ALA A 417 0.46 0.27 -25.61
C ALA A 417 1.21 0.97 -24.48
N LEU A 418 2.46 1.36 -24.74
CA LEU A 418 3.26 2.15 -23.81
C LEU A 418 3.52 3.54 -24.37
N ASP A 419 3.25 4.57 -23.52
CA ASP A 419 3.72 5.93 -23.69
C ASP A 419 4.94 6.11 -22.78
N ILE A 420 6.14 6.29 -23.33
CA ILE A 420 7.36 6.44 -22.55
C ILE A 420 7.82 7.89 -22.64
N LEU A 421 7.57 8.65 -21.56
CA LEU A 421 8.06 10.02 -21.44
C LEU A 421 9.53 10.01 -21.06
N MET A 422 10.36 10.74 -21.81
CA MET A 422 11.81 10.80 -21.60
C MET A 422 12.30 12.26 -21.61
N ALA A 423 13.23 12.57 -20.70
CA ALA A 423 13.99 13.82 -20.68
C ALA A 423 15.48 13.50 -20.92
N PRO A 424 15.92 13.37 -22.18
CA PRO A 424 17.20 12.75 -22.56
C PRO A 424 18.37 13.73 -22.50
N ASP A 425 18.48 14.58 -21.48
CA ASP A 425 19.56 15.56 -21.31
C ASP A 425 20.83 14.94 -20.77
N VAL A 426 20.70 13.85 -20.06
CA VAL A 426 21.80 13.08 -19.45
C VAL A 426 21.61 11.58 -19.74
N ASP A 427 22.70 10.81 -19.65
CA ASP A 427 22.64 9.35 -19.75
C ASP A 427 21.80 8.80 -18.62
N SER A 428 20.91 7.88 -18.92
CA SER A 428 20.01 7.28 -17.93
C SER A 428 19.55 5.88 -18.32
N GLU A 429 19.00 5.17 -17.34
CA GLU A 429 18.41 3.86 -17.56
C GLU A 429 17.20 3.61 -16.64
N PHE A 430 16.28 2.80 -17.11
CA PHE A 430 15.11 2.33 -16.36
C PHE A 430 14.82 0.88 -16.74
N THR A 431 14.46 0.05 -15.77
CA THR A 431 14.01 -1.33 -16.02
C THR A 431 12.50 -1.40 -15.87
N LEU A 432 11.80 -1.59 -16.98
CA LEU A 432 10.39 -1.93 -17.00
C LEU A 432 10.24 -3.41 -16.64
N TYR A 433 9.42 -3.70 -15.65
CA TYR A 433 9.11 -5.04 -15.17
C TYR A 433 7.69 -5.45 -15.50
N GLU A 434 7.53 -6.66 -16.02
CA GLU A 434 6.23 -7.26 -16.36
C GLU A 434 6.19 -8.71 -15.91
N ASP A 435 5.06 -9.14 -15.36
CA ASP A 435 4.67 -10.53 -15.12
C ASP A 435 3.12 -10.62 -15.10
N ASP A 436 2.57 -11.75 -14.67
CA ASP A 436 1.12 -11.90 -14.62
C ASP A 436 0.44 -11.15 -13.44
N GLY A 437 1.22 -10.72 -12.43
CA GLY A 437 0.77 -9.96 -11.27
C GLY A 437 0.16 -10.80 -10.13
N HIS A 438 -0.07 -12.11 -10.28
CA HIS A 438 -0.84 -12.91 -9.33
C HIS A 438 -0.34 -14.33 -9.06
N THR A 439 0.55 -14.89 -9.90
CA THR A 439 1.14 -16.20 -9.65
C THR A 439 2.58 -16.11 -9.13
N ASN A 440 3.09 -17.25 -8.63
CA ASN A 440 4.49 -17.41 -8.25
C ASN A 440 5.41 -17.80 -9.43
N ASP A 441 4.93 -17.81 -10.65
CA ASP A 441 5.69 -18.24 -11.84
C ASP A 441 6.86 -17.31 -12.16
N TYR A 442 6.83 -16.05 -11.72
CA TYR A 442 7.98 -15.15 -11.78
C TYR A 442 9.22 -15.75 -11.11
N ARG A 443 9.07 -16.54 -10.04
CA ARG A 443 10.17 -17.25 -9.35
C ARG A 443 10.81 -18.33 -10.23
N LYS A 444 10.11 -18.76 -11.29
CA LYS A 444 10.55 -19.74 -12.30
C LYS A 444 11.02 -19.07 -13.60
N GLY A 445 11.14 -17.74 -13.62
CA GLY A 445 11.60 -16.97 -14.79
C GLY A 445 10.47 -16.44 -15.68
N ALA A 446 9.19 -16.63 -15.31
CA ALA A 446 8.05 -16.07 -16.04
C ALA A 446 7.84 -14.58 -15.70
N TYR A 447 8.85 -13.79 -15.93
CA TYR A 447 8.85 -12.32 -15.90
C TYR A 447 9.51 -11.78 -17.17
N LEU A 448 9.33 -10.50 -17.45
CA LEU A 448 10.06 -9.76 -18.48
C LEU A 448 10.63 -8.49 -17.86
N LYS A 449 11.96 -8.34 -17.89
CA LYS A 449 12.66 -7.10 -17.61
C LYS A 449 13.11 -6.48 -18.93
N THR A 450 12.54 -5.33 -19.26
CA THR A 450 12.95 -4.53 -20.41
C THR A 450 13.81 -3.37 -19.90
N LYS A 451 15.12 -3.49 -20.02
CA LYS A 451 16.05 -2.40 -19.74
C LYS A 451 15.98 -1.37 -20.86
N ILE A 452 15.61 -0.17 -20.52
CA ILE A 452 15.56 1.01 -21.39
C ILE A 452 16.75 1.87 -21.03
N ALA A 453 17.71 2.05 -21.93
CA ALA A 453 18.89 2.89 -21.69
C ALA A 453 18.94 4.04 -22.71
N VAL A 454 19.16 5.23 -22.19
CA VAL A 454 19.28 6.48 -22.97
C VAL A 454 20.72 6.97 -22.91
N LYS A 455 21.32 7.18 -24.09
CA LYS A 455 22.58 7.89 -24.28
C LYS A 455 22.29 9.28 -24.80
N ALA A 456 22.53 10.27 -23.94
CA ALA A 456 22.37 11.68 -24.28
C ALA A 456 23.50 12.14 -25.21
N GLY A 457 23.18 13.07 -26.12
CA GLY A 457 24.18 13.63 -27.05
C GLY A 457 23.55 14.44 -28.17
N VAL A 458 24.33 14.79 -29.18
CA VAL A 458 23.84 15.46 -30.40
C VAL A 458 22.74 14.63 -31.08
N LYS A 459 22.84 13.31 -30.98
CA LYS A 459 21.79 12.37 -31.29
C LYS A 459 21.53 11.53 -30.05
N THR A 460 20.32 11.56 -29.55
CA THR A 460 19.87 10.66 -28.50
C THR A 460 19.76 9.25 -29.05
N VAL A 461 20.33 8.28 -28.33
CA VAL A 461 20.22 6.86 -28.67
C VAL A 461 19.45 6.17 -27.53
N VAL A 462 18.36 5.52 -27.87
CA VAL A 462 17.59 4.69 -26.93
C VAL A 462 17.77 3.23 -27.32
N THR A 463 18.12 2.40 -26.35
CA THR A 463 18.29 0.96 -26.52
C THR A 463 17.38 0.20 -25.57
N PHE A 464 16.86 -0.93 -26.05
CA PHE A 464 16.02 -1.86 -25.30
C PHE A 464 16.72 -3.21 -25.22
N THR A 465 16.78 -3.78 -24.03
CA THR A 465 17.34 -5.11 -23.80
C THR A 465 16.40 -5.91 -22.91
N ASN A 466 16.02 -7.10 -23.35
CA ASN A 466 15.05 -7.93 -22.66
C ASN A 466 15.70 -9.09 -21.92
N GLU A 467 15.16 -9.41 -20.73
CA GLU A 467 15.50 -10.58 -19.93
C GLU A 467 14.21 -11.21 -19.37
N GLY A 468 14.14 -12.55 -19.37
CA GLY A 468 13.00 -13.31 -18.87
C GLY A 468 12.18 -13.94 -20.00
N SER A 469 11.11 -14.65 -19.63
CA SER A 469 10.32 -15.47 -20.56
C SER A 469 8.83 -15.10 -20.61
N TYR A 470 8.42 -14.06 -19.88
CA TYR A 470 7.02 -13.61 -19.90
C TYR A 470 6.69 -12.97 -21.26
N GLU A 471 5.56 -13.37 -21.85
CA GLU A 471 5.05 -12.79 -23.08
C GLU A 471 4.29 -11.50 -22.76
N THR A 472 4.90 -10.37 -23.12
CA THR A 472 4.26 -9.06 -22.91
C THR A 472 3.01 -8.90 -23.78
N ALA A 473 2.02 -8.21 -23.22
CA ALA A 473 0.85 -7.80 -23.99
C ALA A 473 1.08 -6.50 -24.79
N VAL A 474 2.23 -5.87 -24.64
CA VAL A 474 2.56 -4.60 -25.31
C VAL A 474 2.79 -4.81 -26.78
N GLU A 475 1.91 -4.23 -27.60
CA GLU A 475 1.94 -4.30 -29.07
C GLU A 475 2.61 -3.07 -29.70
N SER A 476 2.63 -1.93 -28.98
CA SER A 476 3.18 -0.66 -29.48
C SER A 476 3.83 0.17 -28.38
N MET A 477 4.83 0.95 -28.75
CA MET A 477 5.52 1.90 -27.89
C MET A 477 5.62 3.26 -28.57
N TYR A 478 5.25 4.32 -27.85
CA TYR A 478 5.44 5.70 -28.27
C TYR A 478 6.47 6.36 -27.35
N LEU A 479 7.53 6.94 -27.94
CA LEU A 479 8.58 7.66 -27.21
C LEU A 479 8.27 9.16 -27.27
N ASP A 480 7.82 9.71 -26.14
CA ASP A 480 7.58 11.13 -25.96
C ASP A 480 8.85 11.79 -25.39
N MET A 481 9.64 12.42 -26.25
CA MET A 481 10.90 13.02 -25.86
C MET A 481 10.74 14.50 -25.61
N ILE A 482 11.08 14.94 -24.40
CA ILE A 482 11.20 16.36 -24.08
C ILE A 482 12.50 16.86 -24.73
N HIS A 483 12.39 17.86 -25.58
CA HIS A 483 13.53 18.46 -26.25
C HIS A 483 13.78 19.85 -25.68
N ARG A 484 15.04 20.16 -25.42
CA ARG A 484 15.44 21.54 -25.16
C ARG A 484 15.11 22.44 -26.36
N GLU A 485 14.45 23.56 -26.10
CA GLU A 485 14.45 24.63 -27.08
C GLU A 485 15.91 25.08 -27.31
N LYS A 486 16.31 25.09 -28.59
CA LYS A 486 17.68 25.45 -29.00
C LYS A 486 17.86 26.94 -29.01
#